data_124195c32fbe1b9881846ca5a276adbd
#
_entry.id   124195c32fbe1b9881846ca5a276adbd
#
_cell.length_a   1.000
_cell.length_b   1.000
_cell.length_c   1.000
_cell.angle_alpha   90.00
_cell.angle_beta   90.00
_cell.angle_gamma   90.00
#
_symmetry.space_group_name_H-M   'P 1'
#
loop_
_entity.id
_entity.type
_entity.pdbx_description
1 polymer ?
#
loop_
_entity_poly.entity_id
_entity_poly.type
_entity_poly.pdbx_seq_one_letter_code
_entity_poly.pdbx_strand_id
1 'polypeptide(L)'
;MATRTKQEPSGTAATLASAATVVVFVVGVVVPILLALLMWLTPDATQRTGDGGVFVSASISAGGFLSAPVTSVQTSNGTIAVYGAFSSLHGQRLRIRDGIKSGLQLCVEGSTAACADMAGPWTGRLVPVPHRRSMTDWIPVYIGDSALPLWFLGGFFATLAVVIALARIGGWDSYEGELESSEPSKS
;
A
#
# COMPACT_ATOMS: atom_id res chain seq x y z
N MET A 1 55.50 15.35 -21.34
CA MET A 1 54.09 15.64 -21.70
C MET A 1 53.42 14.31 -22.00
N ALA A 2 52.61 13.82 -21.07
CA ALA A 2 51.89 12.57 -21.24
C ALA A 2 50.45 12.91 -21.71
N THR A 3 50.17 12.64 -22.97
CA THR A 3 48.81 12.78 -23.56
C THR A 3 47.92 11.70 -22.97
N ARG A 4 47.04 12.09 -22.05
CA ARG A 4 46.01 11.23 -21.48
C ARG A 4 44.92 11.05 -22.56
N THR A 5 45.01 9.95 -23.30
CA THR A 5 43.95 9.56 -24.22
C THR A 5 42.64 9.33 -23.44
N LYS A 6 41.69 10.21 -23.60
CA LYS A 6 40.32 10.10 -23.06
C LYS A 6 39.67 8.94 -23.81
N GLN A 7 39.59 7.79 -23.15
CA GLN A 7 38.96 6.58 -23.68
C GLN A 7 37.45 6.81 -23.65
N GLU A 8 36.83 7.12 -24.79
CA GLU A 8 35.40 7.20 -24.93
C GLU A 8 34.77 5.83 -24.58
N PRO A 9 33.80 5.81 -23.68
CA PRO A 9 33.09 4.55 -23.35
C PRO A 9 32.48 3.99 -24.64
N SER A 10 32.80 2.73 -24.93
CA SER A 10 32.24 2.04 -26.10
C SER A 10 30.72 2.09 -26.05
N GLY A 11 30.03 2.41 -27.16
CA GLY A 11 28.59 2.62 -27.23
C GLY A 11 27.76 1.46 -26.65
N THR A 12 28.32 0.27 -26.57
CA THR A 12 27.70 -0.91 -25.94
C THR A 12 27.57 -0.80 -24.41
N ALA A 13 28.51 -0.15 -23.71
CA ALA A 13 28.44 0.03 -22.25
C ALA A 13 27.35 1.06 -21.87
N ALA A 14 27.20 2.13 -22.66
CA ALA A 14 26.15 3.13 -22.44
C ALA A 14 24.74 2.55 -22.66
N THR A 15 24.55 1.72 -23.69
CA THR A 15 23.25 1.08 -23.94
C THR A 15 22.87 0.05 -22.87
N LEU A 16 23.85 -0.73 -22.38
CA LEU A 16 23.60 -1.68 -21.27
C LEU A 16 23.25 -0.96 -19.97
N ALA A 17 23.92 0.15 -19.67
CA ALA A 17 23.64 0.94 -18.47
C ALA A 17 22.24 1.56 -18.52
N SER A 18 21.82 2.09 -19.68
CA SER A 18 20.46 2.64 -19.85
C SER A 18 19.39 1.55 -19.72
N ALA A 19 19.61 0.36 -20.31
CA ALA A 19 18.67 -0.76 -20.21
C ALA A 19 18.54 -1.24 -18.75
N ALA A 20 19.64 -1.36 -18.00
CA ALA A 20 19.59 -1.72 -16.58
C ALA A 20 18.81 -0.71 -15.74
N THR A 21 18.97 0.58 -15.99
CA THR A 21 18.24 1.63 -15.29
C THR A 21 16.73 1.52 -15.55
N VAL A 22 16.33 1.30 -16.80
CA VAL A 22 14.91 1.12 -17.15
C VAL A 22 14.33 -0.10 -16.46
N VAL A 23 15.05 -1.23 -16.45
CA VAL A 23 14.57 -2.46 -15.77
C VAL A 23 14.39 -2.23 -14.27
N VAL A 24 15.36 -1.60 -13.59
CA VAL A 24 15.27 -1.32 -12.16
C VAL A 24 14.13 -0.36 -11.86
N PHE A 25 13.91 0.66 -12.68
CA PHE A 25 12.80 1.59 -12.54
C PHE A 25 11.45 0.89 -12.72
N VAL A 26 11.31 0.08 -13.77
CA VAL A 26 10.05 -0.66 -14.03
C VAL A 26 9.74 -1.62 -12.88
N VAL A 27 10.71 -2.44 -12.47
CA VAL A 27 10.49 -3.45 -11.42
C VAL A 27 10.33 -2.79 -10.04
N GLY A 28 11.11 -1.76 -9.74
CA GLY A 28 11.13 -1.12 -8.42
C GLY A 28 10.01 -0.10 -8.21
N VAL A 29 9.47 0.51 -9.26
CA VAL A 29 8.48 1.59 -9.15
C VAL A 29 7.19 1.26 -9.88
N VAL A 30 7.27 0.93 -11.16
CA VAL A 30 6.06 0.76 -11.99
C VAL A 30 5.26 -0.48 -11.57
N VAL A 31 5.93 -1.61 -11.36
CA VAL A 31 5.23 -2.85 -10.95
C VAL A 31 4.51 -2.71 -9.61
N PRO A 32 5.10 -2.17 -8.53
CA PRO A 32 4.38 -1.95 -7.28
C PRO A 32 3.19 -0.99 -7.42
N ILE A 33 3.31 0.07 -8.22
CA ILE A 33 2.20 1.00 -8.49
C ILE A 33 1.04 0.26 -9.17
N LEU A 34 1.34 -0.54 -10.21
CA LEU A 34 0.33 -1.32 -10.92
C LEU A 34 -0.35 -2.34 -10.00
N LEU A 35 0.41 -3.02 -9.13
CA LEU A 35 -0.15 -3.95 -8.16
C LEU A 35 -1.04 -3.25 -7.14
N ALA A 36 -0.62 -2.09 -6.62
CA ALA A 36 -1.43 -1.29 -5.70
C ALA A 36 -2.74 -0.81 -6.36
N LEU A 37 -2.65 -0.34 -7.60
CA LEU A 37 -3.82 0.06 -8.38
C LEU A 37 -4.76 -1.11 -8.62
N LEU A 38 -4.24 -2.27 -8.98
CA LEU A 38 -5.00 -3.49 -9.19
C LEU A 38 -5.71 -3.93 -7.91
N MET A 39 -5.01 -3.88 -6.76
CA MET A 39 -5.62 -4.15 -5.45
C MET A 39 -6.75 -3.16 -5.14
N TRP A 40 -6.56 -1.90 -5.45
CA TRP A 40 -7.57 -0.87 -5.18
C TRP A 40 -8.80 -1.03 -6.07
N LEU A 41 -8.62 -1.34 -7.36
CA LEU A 41 -9.70 -1.50 -8.32
C LEU A 41 -10.49 -2.81 -8.17
N THR A 42 -9.89 -3.87 -7.60
CA THR A 42 -10.60 -5.14 -7.41
C THR A 42 -11.52 -5.08 -6.19
N PRO A 43 -12.79 -5.49 -6.32
CA PRO A 43 -13.70 -5.53 -5.18
C PRO A 43 -13.22 -6.50 -4.12
N ASP A 44 -13.52 -6.20 -2.85
CA ASP A 44 -13.18 -7.06 -1.74
C ASP A 44 -14.08 -8.30 -1.71
N ALA A 45 -13.49 -9.47 -1.81
CA ALA A 45 -14.23 -10.73 -1.77
C ALA A 45 -14.43 -11.20 -0.33
N THR A 46 -15.67 -11.55 0.00
CA THR A 46 -16.01 -12.09 1.32
C THR A 46 -15.62 -13.56 1.40
N GLN A 47 -14.76 -13.91 2.35
CA GLN A 47 -14.34 -15.29 2.61
C GLN A 47 -15.28 -16.01 3.58
N ARG A 48 -15.68 -15.31 4.63
CA ARG A 48 -16.52 -15.86 5.69
C ARG A 48 -17.57 -14.84 6.11
N THR A 49 -18.69 -15.33 6.59
CA THR A 49 -19.74 -14.48 7.17
C THR A 49 -20.18 -15.03 8.53
N GLY A 50 -20.63 -14.14 9.39
CA GLY A 50 -21.21 -14.46 10.68
C GLY A 50 -22.48 -13.69 10.94
N ASP A 51 -23.27 -14.15 11.88
CA ASP A 51 -24.46 -13.44 12.35
C ASP A 51 -24.05 -12.42 13.41
N GLY A 52 -24.16 -11.14 13.08
CA GLY A 52 -23.91 -10.02 14.00
C GLY A 52 -25.06 -9.76 14.96
N GLY A 53 -26.20 -10.43 14.77
CA GLY A 53 -27.42 -10.21 15.55
C GLY A 53 -28.26 -9.05 15.06
N VAL A 54 -29.16 -8.58 15.91
CA VAL A 54 -30.06 -7.47 15.64
C VAL A 54 -29.53 -6.22 16.35
N PHE A 55 -29.52 -5.09 15.66
CA PHE A 55 -29.09 -3.81 16.21
C PHE A 55 -30.04 -3.33 17.31
N VAL A 56 -29.47 -3.00 18.47
CA VAL A 56 -30.22 -2.46 19.62
C VAL A 56 -29.86 -0.99 19.84
N SER A 57 -28.58 -0.69 19.99
CA SER A 57 -28.10 0.67 20.23
C SER A 57 -26.63 0.80 19.85
N ALA A 58 -26.15 2.02 19.71
CA ALA A 58 -24.74 2.31 19.52
C ALA A 58 -24.32 3.48 20.40
N SER A 59 -23.12 3.39 20.97
CA SER A 59 -22.49 4.48 21.73
C SER A 59 -21.11 4.76 21.15
N ILE A 60 -20.85 6.02 20.83
CA ILE A 60 -19.59 6.46 20.25
C ILE A 60 -18.68 6.91 21.40
N SER A 61 -17.52 6.31 21.51
CA SER A 61 -16.44 6.81 22.36
C SER A 61 -15.57 7.76 21.54
N ALA A 62 -15.43 8.97 22.05
CA ALA A 62 -14.54 9.95 21.40
C ALA A 62 -13.11 9.39 21.37
N GLY A 63 -12.53 9.32 20.17
CA GLY A 63 -11.12 9.00 20.00
C GLY A 63 -10.24 10.10 20.59
N GLY A 64 -9.02 9.78 21.00
CA GLY A 64 -8.00 10.75 21.36
C GLY A 64 -7.39 11.42 20.12
N PHE A 65 -6.46 12.36 20.34
CA PHE A 65 -5.77 13.08 19.24
C PHE A 65 -5.08 12.16 18.22
N LEU A 66 -4.69 10.94 18.61
CA LEU A 66 -4.02 9.96 17.76
C LEU A 66 -4.80 8.63 17.62
N SER A 67 -6.00 8.53 18.17
CA SER A 67 -6.81 7.31 18.11
C SER A 67 -8.13 7.57 17.38
N ALA A 68 -8.46 6.68 16.43
CA ALA A 68 -9.75 6.74 15.76
C ALA A 68 -10.90 6.58 16.77
N PRO A 69 -12.05 7.26 16.58
CA PRO A 69 -13.23 7.03 17.40
C PRO A 69 -13.67 5.57 17.28
N VAL A 70 -14.14 5.00 18.39
CA VAL A 70 -14.66 3.64 18.43
C VAL A 70 -16.13 3.69 18.81
N THR A 71 -16.95 3.00 18.04
CA THR A 71 -18.37 2.84 18.34
C THR A 71 -18.59 1.46 18.96
N SER A 72 -19.19 1.42 20.15
CA SER A 72 -19.66 0.19 20.77
C SER A 72 -21.10 -0.05 20.33
N VAL A 73 -21.29 -1.06 19.50
CA VAL A 73 -22.59 -1.47 18.96
C VAL A 73 -23.16 -2.58 19.82
N GLN A 74 -24.31 -2.33 20.44
CA GLN A 74 -25.07 -3.36 21.17
C GLN A 74 -25.98 -4.10 20.21
N THR A 75 -25.86 -5.41 20.20
CA THR A 75 -26.68 -6.30 19.38
C THR A 75 -27.34 -7.36 20.25
N SER A 76 -28.30 -8.09 19.70
CA SER A 76 -28.92 -9.24 20.38
C SER A 76 -27.90 -10.34 20.75
N ASN A 77 -26.74 -10.39 20.07
CA ASN A 77 -25.70 -11.39 20.29
C ASN A 77 -24.54 -10.88 21.17
N GLY A 78 -24.62 -9.63 21.64
CA GLY A 78 -23.60 -9.02 22.48
C GLY A 78 -23.12 -7.67 21.97
N THR A 79 -22.02 -7.19 22.54
CA THR A 79 -21.43 -5.89 22.18
C THR A 79 -20.27 -6.09 21.19
N ILE A 80 -20.29 -5.31 20.13
CA ILE A 80 -19.29 -5.33 19.06
C ILE A 80 -18.66 -3.93 18.97
N ALA A 81 -17.34 -3.84 19.04
CA ALA A 81 -16.63 -2.58 18.85
C ALA A 81 -16.20 -2.43 17.39
N VAL A 82 -16.48 -1.26 16.80
CA VAL A 82 -16.10 -0.90 15.43
C VAL A 82 -15.40 0.44 15.38
N TYR A 83 -14.52 0.62 14.40
CA TYR A 83 -13.88 1.91 14.16
C TYR A 83 -14.83 2.88 13.45
N GLY A 84 -14.74 4.15 13.82
CA GLY A 84 -15.54 5.21 13.23
C GLY A 84 -16.97 5.28 13.79
N ALA A 85 -17.78 6.10 13.16
CA ALA A 85 -19.19 6.25 13.50
C ALA A 85 -20.03 5.16 12.79
N PHE A 86 -20.74 4.36 13.58
CA PHE A 86 -21.65 3.34 13.07
C PHE A 86 -23.04 3.53 13.68
N SER A 87 -24.06 3.58 12.83
CA SER A 87 -25.45 3.63 13.25
C SER A 87 -26.30 2.79 12.32
N SER A 88 -27.37 2.24 12.85
CA SER A 88 -28.35 1.46 12.10
C SER A 88 -29.74 1.67 12.70
N LEU A 89 -30.78 1.27 11.99
CA LEU A 89 -32.15 1.32 12.51
C LEU A 89 -32.34 0.24 13.58
N HIS A 90 -33.04 0.58 14.67
CA HIS A 90 -33.37 -0.39 15.71
C HIS A 90 -34.13 -1.59 15.12
N GLY A 91 -33.69 -2.79 15.48
CA GLY A 91 -34.29 -4.02 14.94
C GLY A 91 -33.68 -4.49 13.61
N GLN A 92 -32.77 -3.73 12.99
CA GLN A 92 -32.12 -4.14 11.75
C GLN A 92 -31.10 -5.23 11.98
N ARG A 93 -31.06 -6.22 11.09
CA ARG A 93 -30.09 -7.32 11.17
C ARG A 93 -28.71 -6.84 10.77
N LEU A 94 -27.72 -7.28 11.53
CA LEU A 94 -26.32 -7.04 11.30
C LEU A 94 -25.63 -8.34 10.90
N ARG A 95 -24.66 -8.24 10.03
CA ARG A 95 -23.87 -9.37 9.57
C ARG A 95 -22.39 -9.07 9.71
N ILE A 96 -21.64 -10.02 10.23
CA ILE A 96 -20.18 -9.97 10.21
C ILE A 96 -19.71 -10.47 8.85
N ARG A 97 -18.82 -9.71 8.24
CA ARG A 97 -18.18 -10.05 6.99
C ARG A 97 -16.66 -10.11 7.23
N ASP A 98 -16.04 -11.18 6.76
CA ASP A 98 -14.60 -11.31 6.74
C ASP A 98 -14.15 -11.23 5.28
N GLY A 99 -13.60 -10.09 4.91
CA GLY A 99 -13.09 -9.80 3.58
C GLY A 99 -11.62 -10.17 3.45
N ILE A 100 -11.18 -10.48 2.23
CA ILE A 100 -9.77 -10.79 1.94
C ILE A 100 -8.88 -9.58 2.21
N LYS A 101 -9.38 -8.37 1.90
CA LYS A 101 -8.62 -7.12 2.01
C LYS A 101 -8.96 -6.34 3.26
N SER A 102 -10.25 -6.21 3.56
CA SER A 102 -10.74 -5.39 4.67
C SER A 102 -10.73 -6.09 6.02
N GLY A 103 -10.52 -7.43 6.05
CA GLY A 103 -10.63 -8.18 7.29
C GLY A 103 -12.06 -8.23 7.84
N LEU A 104 -12.19 -8.22 9.17
CA LEU A 104 -13.49 -8.31 9.84
C LEU A 104 -14.23 -6.98 9.84
N GLN A 105 -15.42 -6.98 9.27
CA GLN A 105 -16.33 -5.83 9.19
C GLN A 105 -17.71 -6.17 9.75
N LEU A 106 -18.32 -5.20 10.40
CA LEU A 106 -19.73 -5.22 10.78
C LEU A 106 -20.54 -4.49 9.71
N CYS A 107 -21.44 -5.20 9.05
CA CYS A 107 -22.25 -4.66 7.97
C CYS A 107 -23.74 -4.72 8.31
N VAL A 108 -24.50 -3.77 7.78
CA VAL A 108 -25.98 -3.83 7.81
C VAL A 108 -26.44 -4.79 6.72
N GLU A 109 -27.33 -5.74 7.07
CA GLU A 109 -27.84 -6.70 6.09
C GLU A 109 -28.60 -6.00 4.96
N GLY A 110 -28.27 -6.37 3.73
CA GLY A 110 -28.85 -5.75 2.53
C GLY A 110 -28.15 -4.48 2.03
N SER A 111 -27.15 -3.95 2.75
CA SER A 111 -26.39 -2.78 2.32
C SER A 111 -24.89 -3.12 2.26
N THR A 112 -24.30 -2.98 1.09
CA THR A 112 -22.83 -3.11 0.91
C THR A 112 -22.08 -1.84 1.30
N ALA A 113 -22.78 -0.72 1.44
CA ALA A 113 -22.21 0.59 1.74
C ALA A 113 -22.16 0.90 3.24
N ALA A 114 -22.90 0.18 4.08
CA ALA A 114 -22.98 0.42 5.52
C ALA A 114 -22.19 -0.67 6.29
N CYS A 115 -20.88 -0.72 6.06
CA CYS A 115 -19.95 -1.57 6.80
C CYS A 115 -18.97 -0.70 7.59
N ALA A 116 -18.56 -1.19 8.77
CA ALA A 116 -17.51 -0.59 9.59
C ALA A 116 -16.51 -1.67 10.02
N ASP A 117 -15.24 -1.32 10.03
CA ASP A 117 -14.17 -2.23 10.43
C ASP A 117 -14.26 -2.54 11.93
N MET A 118 -14.08 -3.78 12.29
CA MET A 118 -14.13 -4.20 13.69
C MET A 118 -12.87 -3.76 14.43
N ALA A 119 -13.06 -3.20 15.64
CA ALA A 119 -11.97 -2.75 16.49
C ALA A 119 -11.43 -3.87 17.40
N GLY A 120 -11.99 -5.07 17.34
CA GLY A 120 -11.60 -6.20 18.17
C GLY A 120 -11.88 -7.55 17.49
N PRO A 121 -11.38 -8.65 18.08
CA PRO A 121 -11.57 -9.98 17.54
C PRO A 121 -13.05 -10.39 17.65
N TRP A 122 -13.53 -11.11 16.64
CA TRP A 122 -14.83 -11.75 16.68
C TRP A 122 -14.71 -13.15 17.29
N THR A 123 -15.50 -13.41 18.32
CA THR A 123 -15.52 -14.71 19.04
C THR A 123 -16.66 -15.62 18.56
N GLY A 124 -17.57 -15.09 17.75
CA GLY A 124 -18.68 -15.87 17.22
C GLY A 124 -18.29 -16.76 16.03
N ARG A 125 -19.21 -17.62 15.63
CA ARG A 125 -19.00 -18.54 14.52
C ARG A 125 -19.00 -17.79 13.18
N LEU A 126 -17.95 -18.01 12.39
CA LEU A 126 -17.88 -17.58 10.99
C LEU A 126 -18.10 -18.78 10.08
N VAL A 127 -18.95 -18.62 9.09
CA VAL A 127 -19.27 -19.65 8.09
C VAL A 127 -18.59 -19.29 6.78
N PRO A 128 -17.79 -20.18 6.17
CA PRO A 128 -17.19 -19.95 4.87
C PRO A 128 -18.24 -19.67 3.80
N VAL A 129 -17.99 -18.64 2.98
CA VAL A 129 -18.81 -18.35 1.80
C VAL A 129 -18.07 -18.91 0.58
N PRO A 130 -18.72 -19.74 -0.23
CA PRO A 130 -18.10 -20.20 -1.47
C PRO A 130 -17.87 -19.00 -2.39
N HIS A 131 -16.62 -18.70 -2.62
CA HIS A 131 -16.26 -17.67 -3.59
C HIS A 131 -15.27 -18.28 -4.62
N ARG A 132 -15.38 -17.79 -5.86
CA ARG A 132 -14.45 -18.19 -6.92
C ARG A 132 -13.14 -17.43 -6.70
N ARG A 133 -12.05 -18.15 -6.43
CA ARG A 133 -10.72 -17.54 -6.29
C ARG A 133 -10.37 -16.74 -7.54
N SER A 134 -10.03 -15.47 -7.34
CA SER A 134 -9.48 -14.59 -8.38
C SER A 134 -7.95 -14.65 -8.35
N MET A 135 -7.31 -14.35 -9.49
CA MET A 135 -5.85 -14.20 -9.53
C MET A 135 -5.34 -13.09 -8.59
N THR A 136 -6.21 -12.16 -8.20
CA THR A 136 -5.85 -11.05 -7.30
C THR A 136 -5.92 -11.40 -5.82
N ASP A 137 -6.51 -12.53 -5.46
CA ASP A 137 -6.70 -12.93 -4.05
C ASP A 137 -5.37 -13.30 -3.36
N TRP A 138 -4.35 -13.66 -4.14
CA TRP A 138 -3.02 -13.97 -3.61
C TRP A 138 -2.20 -12.73 -3.25
N ILE A 139 -2.50 -11.58 -3.86
CA ILE A 139 -1.73 -10.34 -3.67
C ILE A 139 -1.68 -9.90 -2.21
N PRO A 140 -2.80 -9.81 -1.46
CA PRO A 140 -2.78 -9.46 -0.03
C PRO A 140 -2.00 -10.45 0.83
N VAL A 141 -2.00 -11.73 0.48
CA VAL A 141 -1.29 -12.78 1.23
C VAL A 141 0.21 -12.61 1.13
N TYR A 142 0.73 -12.21 -0.05
CA TYR A 142 2.17 -12.05 -0.29
C TYR A 142 2.69 -10.67 0.06
N ILE A 143 1.90 -9.63 -0.17
CA ILE A 143 2.35 -8.25 0.01
C ILE A 143 2.00 -7.73 1.41
N GLY A 144 0.87 -8.17 2.01
CA GLY A 144 0.37 -7.70 3.31
C GLY A 144 0.17 -6.17 3.33
N ASP A 145 -0.74 -5.66 4.13
CA ASP A 145 -1.03 -4.22 4.16
C ASP A 145 0.18 -3.36 4.58
N SER A 146 1.09 -3.92 5.37
CA SER A 146 2.31 -3.24 5.84
C SER A 146 3.51 -3.37 4.91
N ALA A 147 3.51 -4.32 3.98
CA ALA A 147 4.65 -4.59 3.10
C ALA A 147 4.66 -3.70 1.85
N LEU A 148 3.50 -3.22 1.38
CA LEU A 148 3.41 -2.32 0.23
C LEU A 148 4.29 -1.07 0.38
N PRO A 149 4.23 -0.30 1.49
CA PRO A 149 5.11 0.87 1.68
C PRO A 149 6.59 0.50 1.71
N LEU A 150 6.95 -0.67 2.27
CA LEU A 150 8.34 -1.16 2.27
C LEU A 150 8.83 -1.52 0.86
N TRP A 151 7.99 -2.09 0.02
CA TRP A 151 8.29 -2.35 -1.39
C TRP A 151 8.51 -1.07 -2.18
N PHE A 152 7.66 -0.04 -1.96
CA PHE A 152 7.84 1.28 -2.57
C PHE A 152 9.15 1.93 -2.15
N LEU A 153 9.44 1.96 -0.85
CA LEU A 153 10.68 2.51 -0.31
C LEU A 153 11.89 1.74 -0.85
N GLY A 154 11.87 0.42 -0.82
CA GLY A 154 12.94 -0.42 -1.34
C GLY A 154 13.19 -0.18 -2.84
N GLY A 155 12.14 -0.14 -3.66
CA GLY A 155 12.21 0.15 -5.08
C GLY A 155 12.73 1.55 -5.38
N PHE A 156 12.28 2.55 -4.62
CA PHE A 156 12.76 3.93 -4.74
C PHE A 156 14.26 4.05 -4.44
N PHE A 157 14.71 3.50 -3.29
CA PHE A 157 16.13 3.54 -2.92
C PHE A 157 17.01 2.74 -3.87
N ALA A 158 16.55 1.59 -4.37
CA ALA A 158 17.27 0.82 -5.37
C ALA A 158 17.44 1.62 -6.67
N THR A 159 16.38 2.29 -7.14
CA THR A 159 16.44 3.14 -8.34
C THR A 159 17.40 4.31 -8.13
N LEU A 160 17.32 4.98 -6.98
CA LEU A 160 18.22 6.09 -6.62
C LEU A 160 19.68 5.63 -6.58
N ALA A 161 19.96 4.49 -5.96
CA ALA A 161 21.32 3.94 -5.89
C ALA A 161 21.87 3.63 -7.28
N VAL A 162 21.07 3.06 -8.19
CA VAL A 162 21.48 2.79 -9.57
C VAL A 162 21.74 4.09 -10.33
N VAL A 163 20.88 5.11 -10.19
CA VAL A 163 21.08 6.41 -10.84
C VAL A 163 22.38 7.07 -10.36
N ILE A 164 22.64 7.07 -9.04
CA ILE A 164 23.88 7.63 -8.47
C ILE A 164 25.10 6.86 -8.97
N ALA A 165 25.03 5.51 -9.00
CA ALA A 165 26.13 4.69 -9.50
C ALA A 165 26.43 4.99 -10.96
N LEU A 166 25.40 5.14 -11.81
CA LEU A 166 25.56 5.46 -13.22
C LEU A 166 26.09 6.89 -13.43
N ALA A 167 25.65 7.87 -12.63
CA ALA A 167 26.16 9.22 -12.66
C ALA A 167 27.66 9.26 -12.33
N ARG A 168 28.12 8.49 -11.32
CA ARG A 168 29.54 8.37 -10.96
C ARG A 168 30.38 7.69 -12.06
N ILE A 169 29.88 6.61 -12.65
CA ILE A 169 30.54 5.91 -13.76
C ILE A 169 30.60 6.79 -15.02
N GLY A 170 29.52 7.55 -15.27
CA GLY A 170 29.40 8.45 -16.41
C GLY A 170 30.26 9.72 -16.32
N GLY A 171 30.95 9.96 -15.20
CA GLY A 171 31.88 11.09 -15.05
C GLY A 171 31.17 12.45 -14.91
N TRP A 172 29.97 12.51 -14.35
CA TRP A 172 29.25 13.79 -14.11
C TRP A 172 29.98 14.70 -13.12
N ASP A 173 30.91 14.16 -12.33
CA ASP A 173 31.77 14.94 -11.41
C ASP A 173 32.74 15.88 -12.14
N SER A 174 32.80 15.82 -13.48
CA SER A 174 33.73 16.63 -14.26
C SER A 174 33.26 18.07 -14.52
N TYR A 175 32.02 18.41 -14.20
CA TYR A 175 31.47 19.74 -14.46
C TYR A 175 31.75 20.79 -13.38
N GLU A 176 32.06 20.39 -12.15
CA GLU A 176 32.35 21.36 -11.08
C GLU A 176 33.74 22.02 -11.21
N GLY A 177 34.69 21.35 -11.86
CA GLY A 177 36.06 21.87 -12.03
C GLY A 177 36.23 22.98 -13.08
N GLU A 178 35.23 23.19 -13.95
CA GLU A 178 35.37 24.13 -15.06
C GLU A 178 34.84 25.53 -14.73
N LEU A 179 33.99 25.66 -13.71
CA LEU A 179 33.46 26.95 -13.26
C LEU A 179 34.42 27.75 -12.39
N GLU A 180 35.40 27.07 -11.74
CA GLU A 180 36.35 27.70 -10.81
C GLU A 180 37.58 28.29 -11.54
N SER A 181 37.83 27.92 -12.81
CA SER A 181 38.95 28.40 -13.58
C SER A 181 38.70 29.68 -14.40
N SER A 182 37.49 30.24 -14.37
CA SER A 182 37.11 31.42 -15.13
C SER A 182 37.12 32.74 -14.34
N GLU A 183 37.82 32.79 -13.18
CA GLU A 183 38.01 34.04 -12.47
C GLU A 183 39.00 34.94 -13.22
N PRO A 184 38.56 36.10 -13.74
CA PRO A 184 39.46 36.99 -14.49
C PRO A 184 40.49 37.63 -13.51
N SER A 185 41.77 37.38 -13.77
CA SER A 185 42.89 38.02 -13.13
C SER A 185 42.69 39.55 -13.18
N LYS A 186 42.42 40.13 -12.05
CA LYS A 186 42.44 41.59 -11.88
C LYS A 186 43.87 42.05 -11.84
N SER A 187 44.31 42.66 -12.93
CA SER A 187 45.48 43.56 -12.98
C SER A 187 45.12 44.98 -12.71
#